data_87b37ee96a215401c7d7bc6df49d7cd7
#
_entry.id   87b37ee96a215401c7d7bc6df49d7cd7
#
_cell.length_a   1.000
_cell.length_b   1.000
_cell.length_c   1.000
_cell.angle_alpha   90.00
_cell.angle_beta   90.00
_cell.angle_gamma   90.00
#
_symmetry.space_group_name_H-M   'P 1'
#
loop_
_entity.id
_entity.type
_entity.pdbx_description
1 polymer ?
#
loop_
_entity_poly.entity_id
_entity_poly.type
_entity_poly.pdbx_seq_one_letter_code
_entity_poly.pdbx_strand_id
1 'polypeptide(L)'
;MLLCKTLLRRLAHIVFVLLICSAVLRMPGAAPACGLDVVQEGEVKAKTIEIPFTSHDGYPMFGKLTIPTSRGKHPVVIYVQTAEGMTVDMKRQKRGGATFNYFDLYRAKLPEINVAFFSYEGRGIRMADKPPRYETINSDIYNTSTLENKVRDVMTAVQIIKKQPDINPARIFLMGASEGTLLAAEAAARSRGQIRGLILYGVLTTNMRENFKYIVTDGSFLPWKSFFDTDKDGKVSKQEFEADPRKYREKVLHNAPFEALDKNGDGFFTVEELVMLSTALTILRDAVDKENYEVLNEWAQTKAGVSTPKGWFKDHFAHQPIWTFLSRLNIPVGFFQGEGDAMVSVESVRKLEEQAKRAGKSKMEFHYFDKLDHTLDIIQYFVRGDLPPGHKAIFEFIKKQTATN
;
A
#
# COMPACT_ATOMS: atom_id res chain seq x y z
N MET A 1 4.48 -30.09 25.75
CA MET A 1 3.29 -29.21 25.73
C MET A 1 3.62 -27.71 25.95
N LEU A 2 4.52 -27.32 26.83
CA LEU A 2 4.92 -25.92 27.04
C LEU A 2 5.69 -25.31 25.86
N LEU A 3 6.63 -26.08 25.27
CA LEU A 3 7.41 -25.64 24.10
C LEU A 3 6.52 -25.34 22.87
N CYS A 4 5.47 -26.13 22.65
CA CYS A 4 4.55 -25.94 21.53
C CYS A 4 3.73 -24.65 21.67
N LYS A 5 3.29 -24.31 22.90
CA LYS A 5 2.55 -23.05 23.16
C LYS A 5 3.42 -21.80 22.97
N THR A 6 4.70 -21.90 23.31
CA THR A 6 5.65 -20.78 23.12
C THR A 6 6.03 -20.61 21.66
N LEU A 7 6.17 -21.71 20.91
CA LEU A 7 6.40 -21.71 19.46
C LEU A 7 5.18 -21.13 18.71
N LEU A 8 3.96 -21.55 19.08
CA LEU A 8 2.72 -21.06 18.48
C LEU A 8 2.46 -19.57 18.76
N ARG A 9 2.80 -19.07 19.96
CA ARG A 9 2.73 -17.64 20.27
C ARG A 9 3.76 -16.83 19.45
N ARG A 10 4.94 -17.37 19.19
CA ARG A 10 5.98 -16.72 18.37
C ARG A 10 5.69 -16.82 16.88
N LEU A 11 5.13 -17.93 16.40
CA LEU A 11 4.63 -18.07 15.02
C LEU A 11 3.52 -17.06 14.72
N ALA A 12 2.57 -16.85 15.63
CA ALA A 12 1.57 -15.80 15.51
C ALA A 12 2.20 -14.40 15.44
N HIS A 13 3.28 -14.14 16.20
CA HIS A 13 4.03 -12.89 16.12
C HIS A 13 4.83 -12.75 14.83
N ILE A 14 5.41 -13.83 14.31
CA ILE A 14 6.22 -13.81 13.07
C ILE A 14 5.33 -13.61 11.84
N VAL A 15 4.22 -14.31 11.75
CA VAL A 15 3.20 -14.08 10.70
C VAL A 15 2.67 -12.66 10.77
N PHE A 16 2.47 -12.14 11.98
CA PHE A 16 1.94 -10.83 12.24
C PHE A 16 2.92 -9.69 11.90
N VAL A 17 4.19 -9.85 12.28
CA VAL A 17 5.27 -8.89 11.93
C VAL A 17 5.55 -8.91 10.44
N LEU A 18 5.40 -10.06 9.75
CA LEU A 18 5.55 -10.17 8.30
C LEU A 18 4.39 -9.49 7.53
N LEU A 19 3.18 -9.47 8.07
CA LEU A 19 2.03 -8.80 7.43
C LEU A 19 2.12 -7.26 7.45
N ILE A 20 2.72 -6.68 8.49
CA ILE A 20 2.83 -5.22 8.65
C ILE A 20 4.22 -4.71 8.30
N CYS A 21 5.26 -5.56 8.48
CA CYS A 21 6.67 -5.23 8.29
C CYS A 21 7.32 -5.98 7.12
N SER A 22 6.58 -6.44 6.11
CA SER A 22 7.18 -7.08 4.93
C SER A 22 8.26 -6.22 4.25
N ALA A 23 8.27 -4.92 4.53
CA ALA A 23 9.31 -4.00 4.09
C ALA A 23 10.56 -3.92 5.00
N VAL A 24 10.54 -4.46 6.23
CA VAL A 24 11.61 -4.18 7.22
C VAL A 24 12.44 -5.42 7.60
N LEU A 25 11.98 -6.64 7.36
CA LEU A 25 12.56 -7.86 7.96
C LEU A 25 13.35 -8.79 7.03
N ARG A 26 13.60 -8.43 5.76
CA ARG A 26 14.39 -9.26 4.85
C ARG A 26 15.77 -8.71 4.59
N MET A 27 16.72 -8.90 5.53
CA MET A 27 18.16 -8.90 5.21
C MET A 27 18.97 -9.75 6.20
N PRO A 28 19.62 -10.85 5.77
CA PRO A 28 20.85 -11.32 6.37
C PRO A 28 22.03 -10.60 5.73
N GLY A 29 22.93 -10.08 6.57
CA GLY A 29 24.28 -9.66 6.18
C GLY A 29 24.40 -8.24 5.63
N ALA A 30 24.49 -7.25 6.50
CA ALA A 30 24.99 -5.94 6.15
C ALA A 30 26.49 -5.99 5.99
N ALA A 31 26.99 -5.74 4.78
CA ALA A 31 28.36 -5.24 4.58
C ALA A 31 28.48 -3.83 5.21
N PRO A 32 29.69 -3.42 5.67
CA PRO A 32 29.87 -2.15 6.33
C PRO A 32 29.51 -0.98 5.41
N ALA A 33 28.88 0.03 5.99
CA ALA A 33 28.49 1.24 5.32
C ALA A 33 29.70 1.90 4.61
N CYS A 34 29.72 1.80 3.30
CA CYS A 34 30.51 2.67 2.48
C CYS A 34 29.83 4.05 2.50
N GLY A 35 30.57 5.10 2.83
CA GLY A 35 30.07 6.45 2.84
C GLY A 35 29.41 6.76 1.49
N LEU A 36 28.15 7.17 1.53
CA LEU A 36 27.47 7.71 0.36
C LEU A 36 28.06 9.09 0.10
N ASP A 37 28.99 9.15 -0.84
CA ASP A 37 29.26 10.39 -1.56
C ASP A 37 27.96 10.80 -2.25
N VAL A 38 27.47 11.96 -1.87
CA VAL A 38 26.34 12.62 -2.51
C VAL A 38 26.73 12.88 -3.94
N VAL A 39 26.27 12.06 -4.87
CA VAL A 39 26.35 12.37 -6.29
C VAL A 39 25.59 13.68 -6.48
N GLN A 40 26.29 14.74 -6.82
CA GLN A 40 25.73 15.97 -7.33
C GLN A 40 25.10 15.66 -8.71
N GLU A 41 23.86 15.16 -8.70
CA GLU A 41 23.01 15.22 -9.87
C GLU A 41 22.65 16.69 -10.12
N GLY A 42 22.70 17.11 -11.39
CA GLY A 42 22.37 18.47 -11.79
C GLY A 42 21.06 18.93 -11.17
N GLU A 43 21.07 20.12 -10.55
CA GLU A 43 19.96 20.69 -9.79
C GLU A 43 18.66 20.68 -10.59
N VAL A 44 17.79 19.71 -10.34
CA VAL A 44 16.37 19.82 -10.73
C VAL A 44 15.76 20.86 -9.82
N LYS A 45 15.59 22.06 -10.36
CA LYS A 45 15.04 23.18 -9.61
C LYS A 45 13.56 22.98 -9.43
N ALA A 46 13.13 22.58 -8.24
CA ALA A 46 11.75 22.54 -7.83
C ALA A 46 11.55 23.42 -6.59
N LYS A 47 10.39 24.05 -6.49
CA LYS A 47 9.95 24.77 -5.29
C LYS A 47 8.83 23.99 -4.61
N THR A 48 8.85 23.94 -3.29
CA THR A 48 7.74 23.37 -2.49
C THR A 48 7.06 24.49 -1.73
N ILE A 49 5.75 24.57 -1.86
CA ILE A 49 4.91 25.54 -1.14
C ILE A 49 3.89 24.82 -0.27
N GLU A 50 3.54 25.45 0.82
CA GLU A 50 2.50 24.98 1.73
C GLU A 50 1.13 25.49 1.28
N ILE A 51 0.14 24.59 1.30
CA ILE A 51 -1.22 24.86 0.87
C ILE A 51 -2.19 24.55 2.01
N PRO A 52 -2.50 25.53 2.89
CA PRO A 52 -3.63 25.37 3.79
C PRO A 52 -4.93 25.47 2.98
N PHE A 53 -5.89 24.60 3.29
CA PHE A 53 -7.20 24.62 2.64
C PHE A 53 -8.28 24.08 3.57
N THR A 54 -9.53 24.26 3.20
CA THR A 54 -10.67 23.81 3.99
C THR A 54 -11.41 22.73 3.21
N SER A 55 -11.71 21.61 3.86
CA SER A 55 -12.51 20.55 3.28
C SER A 55 -13.99 20.95 3.13
N HIS A 56 -14.76 20.10 2.48
CA HIS A 56 -16.18 20.31 2.15
C HIS A 56 -17.08 20.57 3.37
N ASP A 57 -16.68 20.14 4.55
CA ASP A 57 -17.41 20.26 5.84
C ASP A 57 -16.80 21.29 6.80
N GLY A 58 -15.91 22.16 6.29
CA GLY A 58 -15.24 23.18 7.07
C GLY A 58 -13.99 22.72 7.81
N TYR A 59 -13.59 21.42 7.73
CA TYR A 59 -12.39 20.95 8.40
C TYR A 59 -11.11 21.55 7.78
N PRO A 60 -10.20 22.15 8.58
CA PRO A 60 -8.96 22.72 8.10
C PRO A 60 -7.96 21.61 7.73
N MET A 61 -7.51 21.61 6.49
CA MET A 61 -6.56 20.69 5.93
C MET A 61 -5.26 21.40 5.55
N PHE A 62 -4.20 20.61 5.39
CA PHE A 62 -2.89 21.12 5.04
C PHE A 62 -2.22 20.20 4.02
N GLY A 63 -1.57 20.78 3.02
CA GLY A 63 -0.83 20.06 2.00
C GLY A 63 0.47 20.75 1.62
N LYS A 64 1.30 20.03 0.86
CA LYS A 64 2.54 20.53 0.25
C LYS A 64 2.49 20.28 -1.25
N LEU A 65 2.71 21.34 -2.03
CA LEU A 65 2.80 21.28 -3.49
C LEU A 65 4.24 21.55 -3.93
N THR A 66 4.86 20.55 -4.53
CA THR A 66 6.18 20.65 -5.16
C THR A 66 6.00 20.89 -6.65
N ILE A 67 6.59 21.97 -7.17
CA ILE A 67 6.38 22.47 -8.53
C ILE A 67 7.73 22.57 -9.23
N PRO A 68 7.89 22.07 -10.48
CA PRO A 68 9.06 22.33 -11.29
C PRO A 68 9.30 23.82 -11.48
N THR A 69 10.55 24.27 -11.54
CA THR A 69 10.90 25.70 -11.76
C THR A 69 10.96 26.09 -13.23
N SER A 70 10.76 25.15 -14.15
CA SER A 70 10.64 25.45 -15.58
C SER A 70 9.42 26.34 -15.85
N ARG A 71 9.46 27.11 -16.95
CA ARG A 71 8.36 28.02 -17.32
C ARG A 71 7.12 27.27 -17.76
N GLY A 72 5.96 27.81 -17.41
CA GLY A 72 4.64 27.33 -17.85
C GLY A 72 3.84 26.66 -16.73
N LYS A 73 2.70 26.10 -17.13
CA LYS A 73 1.81 25.37 -16.22
C LYS A 73 2.07 23.87 -16.31
N HIS A 74 2.23 23.24 -15.16
CA HIS A 74 2.63 21.84 -15.06
C HIS A 74 1.43 20.90 -14.85
N PRO A 75 1.45 19.69 -15.43
CA PRO A 75 0.64 18.60 -14.94
C PRO A 75 0.90 18.37 -13.45
N VAL A 76 -0.05 17.82 -12.72
CA VAL A 76 0.14 17.51 -11.30
C VAL A 76 -0.35 16.10 -10.97
N VAL A 77 0.40 15.41 -10.13
CA VAL A 77 -0.01 14.17 -9.46
C VAL A 77 -0.39 14.51 -8.02
N ILE A 78 -1.63 14.19 -7.64
CA ILE A 78 -2.14 14.29 -6.28
C ILE A 78 -2.10 12.88 -5.67
N TYR A 79 -1.38 12.72 -4.55
CA TYR A 79 -1.34 11.47 -3.83
C TYR A 79 -2.56 11.35 -2.91
N VAL A 80 -3.32 10.28 -3.07
CA VAL A 80 -4.56 10.03 -2.32
C VAL A 80 -4.25 9.30 -1.01
N GLN A 81 -4.90 9.72 0.07
CA GLN A 81 -4.75 9.13 1.39
C GLN A 81 -5.05 7.61 1.40
N THR A 82 -4.42 6.89 2.33
CA THR A 82 -4.64 5.45 2.56
C THR A 82 -5.44 5.18 3.84
N ALA A 83 -5.61 3.92 4.19
CA ALA A 83 -6.40 3.46 5.34
C ALA A 83 -6.04 4.15 6.66
N GLU A 84 -4.74 4.24 6.95
CA GLU A 84 -4.23 4.81 8.20
C GLU A 84 -4.25 6.35 8.20
N GLY A 85 -4.49 6.97 7.05
CA GLY A 85 -4.19 8.37 6.81
C GLY A 85 -2.67 8.62 6.79
N MET A 86 -2.28 9.80 6.37
CA MET A 86 -0.86 10.16 6.24
C MET A 86 -0.64 11.62 6.56
N THR A 87 0.56 11.94 7.06
CA THR A 87 1.05 13.32 7.10
C THR A 87 1.57 13.74 5.72
N VAL A 88 1.78 15.03 5.50
CA VAL A 88 2.27 15.58 4.22
C VAL A 88 3.61 15.02 3.76
N ASP A 89 4.46 14.57 4.69
CA ASP A 89 5.79 14.04 4.39
C ASP A 89 5.87 12.51 4.58
N MET A 90 4.93 11.94 5.35
CA MET A 90 4.94 10.53 5.74
C MET A 90 6.31 10.09 6.24
N LYS A 91 6.82 10.84 7.27
CA LYS A 91 8.13 10.58 7.87
C LYS A 91 8.12 9.22 8.58
N ARG A 92 9.18 8.46 8.40
CA ARG A 92 9.34 7.11 8.96
C ARG A 92 10.76 6.92 9.46
N GLN A 93 10.96 5.96 10.36
CA GLN A 93 12.25 5.59 10.90
C GLN A 93 12.76 4.30 10.28
N LYS A 94 14.01 4.29 9.84
CA LYS A 94 14.72 3.08 9.41
C LYS A 94 15.15 2.25 10.62
N ARG A 95 15.40 0.97 10.43
CA ARG A 95 16.12 0.16 11.40
C ARG A 95 17.51 0.79 11.61
N GLY A 96 17.84 1.12 12.88
CA GLY A 96 19.08 1.86 13.21
C GLY A 96 18.90 3.36 13.45
N GLY A 97 17.66 3.87 13.44
CA GLY A 97 17.31 5.21 13.94
C GLY A 97 17.28 6.33 12.89
N ALA A 98 17.93 6.18 11.74
CA ALA A 98 17.85 7.16 10.66
C ALA A 98 16.41 7.32 10.13
N THR A 99 16.04 8.50 9.68
CA THR A 99 14.70 8.81 9.17
C THR A 99 14.70 9.05 7.68
N PHE A 100 13.52 8.94 7.06
CA PHE A 100 13.24 9.34 5.69
C PHE A 100 11.80 9.85 5.58
N ASN A 101 11.53 10.64 4.56
CA ASN A 101 10.18 11.04 4.19
C ASN A 101 9.77 10.24 2.95
N TYR A 102 8.68 9.52 3.05
CA TYR A 102 8.20 8.65 1.95
C TYR A 102 7.95 9.45 0.67
N PHE A 103 7.41 10.66 0.79
CA PHE A 103 7.07 11.48 -0.37
C PHE A 103 8.25 12.20 -1.00
N ASP A 104 9.46 12.17 -0.40
CA ASP A 104 10.64 12.79 -1.01
C ASP A 104 11.04 12.13 -2.32
N LEU A 105 10.75 10.82 -2.50
CA LEU A 105 10.91 10.16 -3.79
C LEU A 105 10.12 10.86 -4.89
N TYR A 106 8.84 11.11 -4.66
CA TYR A 106 7.96 11.73 -5.67
C TYR A 106 8.28 13.21 -5.86
N ARG A 107 8.65 13.92 -4.77
CA ARG A 107 9.09 15.32 -4.84
C ARG A 107 10.40 15.51 -5.61
N ALA A 108 11.29 14.52 -5.56
CA ALA A 108 12.52 14.55 -6.33
C ALA A 108 12.28 14.16 -7.80
N LYS A 109 11.57 13.02 -8.03
CA LYS A 109 11.52 12.41 -9.37
C LYS A 109 10.44 13.00 -10.30
N LEU A 110 9.32 13.47 -9.81
CA LEU A 110 8.29 14.04 -10.68
C LEU A 110 8.69 15.38 -11.33
N PRO A 111 9.36 16.31 -10.62
CA PRO A 111 9.91 17.51 -11.28
C PRO A 111 10.92 17.23 -12.40
N GLU A 112 11.70 16.13 -12.34
CA GLU A 112 12.61 15.72 -13.41
C GLU A 112 11.90 15.48 -14.75
N ILE A 113 10.64 15.09 -14.69
CA ILE A 113 9.77 14.88 -15.86
C ILE A 113 8.74 15.99 -16.04
N ASN A 114 9.00 17.15 -15.43
CA ASN A 114 8.18 18.35 -15.55
C ASN A 114 6.76 18.25 -14.98
N VAL A 115 6.57 17.44 -13.94
CA VAL A 115 5.30 17.15 -13.28
C VAL A 115 5.34 17.64 -11.83
N ALA A 116 4.32 18.36 -11.39
CA ALA A 116 4.17 18.77 -10.00
C ALA A 116 3.62 17.60 -9.13
N PHE A 117 3.90 17.66 -7.83
CA PHE A 117 3.44 16.66 -6.87
C PHE A 117 2.73 17.33 -5.70
N PHE A 118 1.57 16.81 -5.32
CA PHE A 118 0.82 17.27 -4.15
C PHE A 118 0.52 16.12 -3.18
N SER A 119 0.88 16.33 -1.92
CA SER A 119 0.49 15.49 -0.78
C SER A 119 -0.22 16.34 0.27
N TYR A 120 -1.13 15.74 1.05
CA TYR A 120 -1.88 16.44 2.08
C TYR A 120 -2.09 15.53 3.31
N GLU A 121 -2.38 16.14 4.47
CA GLU A 121 -2.63 15.41 5.71
C GLU A 121 -4.02 14.79 5.73
N GLY A 122 -4.12 13.59 6.29
CA GLY A 122 -5.40 12.98 6.60
C GLY A 122 -6.12 13.71 7.74
N ARG A 123 -7.43 13.51 7.84
CA ARG A 123 -8.24 14.08 8.92
C ARG A 123 -7.75 13.64 10.29
N GLY A 124 -7.57 14.59 11.19
CA GLY A 124 -7.11 14.35 12.55
C GLY A 124 -5.65 13.92 12.68
N ILE A 125 -4.90 13.88 11.57
CA ILE A 125 -3.48 13.50 11.57
C ILE A 125 -2.64 14.74 11.36
N ARG A 126 -1.56 14.86 12.14
CA ARG A 126 -0.58 15.96 12.04
C ARG A 126 0.83 15.42 12.22
N MET A 127 1.78 16.07 11.59
CA MET A 127 3.19 15.79 11.82
C MET A 127 3.58 16.01 13.30
N ALA A 128 4.48 15.16 13.78
CA ALA A 128 5.07 15.25 15.12
C ALA A 128 6.51 14.74 15.10
N ASP A 129 7.27 15.03 16.15
CA ASP A 129 8.67 14.61 16.29
C ASP A 129 8.84 13.29 17.05
N LYS A 130 7.75 12.54 17.25
CA LYS A 130 7.76 11.28 18.02
C LYS A 130 7.86 10.07 17.10
N PRO A 131 8.97 9.28 17.19
CA PRO A 131 9.10 8.03 16.44
C PRO A 131 8.09 6.97 16.90
N PRO A 132 7.85 5.92 16.12
CA PRO A 132 8.45 5.64 14.80
C PRO A 132 7.72 6.28 13.63
N ARG A 133 6.52 6.81 13.82
CA ARG A 133 5.63 7.29 12.74
C ARG A 133 5.68 8.79 12.53
N TYR A 134 6.17 9.53 13.53
CA TYR A 134 6.27 11.00 13.49
C TYR A 134 4.94 11.70 13.21
N GLU A 135 3.89 11.21 13.87
CA GLU A 135 2.53 11.73 13.74
C GLU A 135 1.81 11.78 15.09
N THR A 136 0.86 12.66 15.21
CA THR A 136 -0.16 12.68 16.26
C THR A 136 -1.53 12.46 15.63
N ILE A 137 -2.42 11.84 16.37
CA ILE A 137 -3.79 11.55 15.96
C ILE A 137 -4.75 12.18 16.96
N ASN A 138 -5.60 13.09 16.46
CA ASN A 138 -6.78 13.52 17.19
C ASN A 138 -7.92 12.55 16.90
N SER A 139 -8.22 11.68 17.85
CA SER A 139 -9.17 10.57 17.67
C SER A 139 -10.57 11.03 17.29
N ASP A 140 -11.06 12.15 17.83
CA ASP A 140 -12.41 12.63 17.54
C ASP A 140 -12.55 13.02 16.07
N ILE A 141 -11.58 13.76 15.57
CA ILE A 141 -11.54 14.17 14.15
C ILE A 141 -11.20 12.98 13.25
N TYR A 142 -10.24 12.13 13.66
CA TYR A 142 -9.83 10.97 12.89
C TYR A 142 -11.00 10.00 12.65
N ASN A 143 -11.86 9.83 13.64
CA ASN A 143 -13.05 8.99 13.51
C ASN A 143 -14.11 9.54 12.54
N THR A 144 -13.97 10.79 12.08
CA THR A 144 -14.78 11.33 10.98
C THR A 144 -14.24 10.98 9.58
N SER A 145 -13.09 10.30 9.48
CA SER A 145 -12.48 9.85 8.20
C SER A 145 -13.22 8.66 7.61
N THR A 146 -14.52 8.81 7.32
CA THR A 146 -15.31 7.84 6.54
C THR A 146 -14.82 7.81 5.10
N LEU A 147 -15.15 6.75 4.34
CA LEU A 147 -14.87 6.68 2.90
C LEU A 147 -15.44 7.89 2.16
N GLU A 148 -16.68 8.27 2.45
CA GLU A 148 -17.33 9.43 1.84
C GLU A 148 -16.55 10.72 2.10
N ASN A 149 -16.13 10.96 3.36
CA ASN A 149 -15.36 12.15 3.69
C ASN A 149 -13.98 12.13 3.02
N LYS A 150 -13.31 10.99 2.96
CA LYS A 150 -12.02 10.85 2.24
C LYS A 150 -12.17 11.14 0.74
N VAL A 151 -13.20 10.62 0.08
CA VAL A 151 -13.47 10.91 -1.33
C VAL A 151 -13.74 12.40 -1.55
N ARG A 152 -14.53 13.04 -0.68
CA ARG A 152 -14.78 14.48 -0.75
C ARG A 152 -13.53 15.31 -0.48
N ASP A 153 -12.65 14.86 0.41
CA ASP A 153 -11.35 15.52 0.65
C ASP A 153 -10.45 15.45 -0.58
N VAL A 154 -10.40 14.30 -1.29
CA VAL A 154 -9.72 14.20 -2.59
C VAL A 154 -10.29 15.19 -3.58
N MET A 155 -11.62 15.26 -3.71
CA MET A 155 -12.27 16.19 -4.64
C MET A 155 -12.00 17.65 -4.28
N THR A 156 -11.97 17.99 -3.00
CA THR A 156 -11.60 19.33 -2.50
C THR A 156 -10.14 19.64 -2.83
N ALA A 157 -9.22 18.72 -2.59
CA ALA A 157 -7.81 18.87 -2.96
C ALA A 157 -7.65 19.13 -4.46
N VAL A 158 -8.38 18.41 -5.32
CA VAL A 158 -8.41 18.65 -6.76
C VAL A 158 -8.84 20.10 -7.07
N GLN A 159 -9.92 20.60 -6.43
CA GLN A 159 -10.41 21.98 -6.67
C GLN A 159 -9.40 23.05 -6.24
N ILE A 160 -8.70 22.83 -5.14
CA ILE A 160 -7.68 23.77 -4.63
C ILE A 160 -6.45 23.78 -5.54
N ILE A 161 -5.99 22.61 -5.96
CA ILE A 161 -4.80 22.48 -6.81
C ILE A 161 -5.06 23.02 -8.22
N LYS A 162 -6.25 22.86 -8.76
CA LYS A 162 -6.65 23.48 -10.05
C LYS A 162 -6.49 25.00 -10.07
N LYS A 163 -6.61 25.66 -8.94
CA LYS A 163 -6.53 27.13 -8.82
C LYS A 163 -5.10 27.63 -8.69
N GLN A 164 -4.11 26.75 -8.52
CA GLN A 164 -2.71 27.17 -8.38
C GLN A 164 -2.17 27.71 -9.70
N PRO A 165 -1.47 28.84 -9.69
CA PRO A 165 -1.07 29.56 -10.91
C PRO A 165 -0.14 28.73 -11.82
N ASP A 166 0.73 27.91 -11.22
CA ASP A 166 1.72 27.09 -11.94
C ASP A 166 1.17 25.70 -12.34
N ILE A 167 -0.12 25.40 -12.09
CA ILE A 167 -0.73 24.10 -12.41
C ILE A 167 -1.62 24.19 -13.63
N ASN A 168 -1.50 23.21 -14.52
CA ASN A 168 -2.40 23.03 -15.64
C ASN A 168 -3.71 22.35 -15.14
N PRO A 169 -4.83 23.08 -15.06
CA PRO A 169 -6.08 22.55 -14.50
C PRO A 169 -6.72 21.43 -15.33
N ALA A 170 -6.30 21.24 -16.58
CA ALA A 170 -6.76 20.17 -17.45
C ALA A 170 -5.91 18.90 -17.34
N ARG A 171 -4.83 18.90 -16.54
CA ARG A 171 -3.82 17.83 -16.47
C ARG A 171 -3.57 17.37 -15.02
N ILE A 172 -4.64 16.98 -14.34
CA ILE A 172 -4.62 16.49 -12.96
C ILE A 172 -4.72 14.97 -12.96
N PHE A 173 -3.79 14.32 -12.29
CA PHE A 173 -3.72 12.89 -12.12
C PHE A 173 -3.86 12.54 -10.64
N LEU A 174 -4.54 11.44 -10.32
CA LEU A 174 -4.58 10.90 -8.97
C LEU A 174 -3.68 9.67 -8.89
N MET A 175 -2.87 9.60 -7.84
CA MET A 175 -2.09 8.42 -7.49
C MET A 175 -2.63 7.82 -6.19
N GLY A 176 -3.01 6.56 -6.22
CA GLY A 176 -3.51 5.82 -5.06
C GLY A 176 -2.74 4.53 -4.82
N ALA A 177 -2.48 4.24 -3.56
CA ALA A 177 -1.94 2.97 -3.09
C ALA A 177 -2.97 2.31 -2.16
N SER A 178 -3.11 0.99 -2.21
CA SER A 178 -3.98 0.26 -1.28
C SER A 178 -5.42 0.84 -1.29
N GLU A 179 -5.99 1.20 -0.13
CA GLU A 179 -7.28 1.90 -0.03
C GLU A 179 -7.34 3.14 -0.94
N GLY A 180 -6.23 3.87 -1.08
CA GLY A 180 -6.17 5.04 -1.96
C GLY A 180 -6.51 4.75 -3.42
N THR A 181 -6.39 3.51 -3.88
CA THR A 181 -6.80 3.11 -5.24
C THR A 181 -8.31 3.19 -5.43
N LEU A 182 -9.06 2.75 -4.42
CA LEU A 182 -10.51 2.82 -4.39
C LEU A 182 -10.99 4.28 -4.34
N LEU A 183 -10.41 5.07 -3.42
CA LEU A 183 -10.73 6.50 -3.28
C LEU A 183 -10.43 7.30 -4.55
N ALA A 184 -9.29 7.03 -5.19
CA ALA A 184 -8.90 7.69 -6.44
C ALA A 184 -9.87 7.37 -7.59
N ALA A 185 -10.27 6.09 -7.73
CA ALA A 185 -11.22 5.67 -8.77
C ALA A 185 -12.60 6.29 -8.55
N GLU A 186 -13.10 6.30 -7.31
CA GLU A 186 -14.38 6.90 -6.98
C GLU A 186 -14.37 8.42 -7.15
N ALA A 187 -13.35 9.12 -6.65
CA ALA A 187 -13.21 10.56 -6.84
C ALA A 187 -13.15 10.93 -8.33
N ALA A 188 -12.43 10.15 -9.15
CA ALA A 188 -12.38 10.35 -10.60
C ALA A 188 -13.77 10.17 -11.25
N ALA A 189 -14.50 9.11 -10.88
CA ALA A 189 -15.84 8.86 -11.40
C ALA A 189 -16.85 9.98 -11.02
N ARG A 190 -16.70 10.57 -9.83
CA ARG A 190 -17.54 11.68 -9.34
C ARG A 190 -17.11 13.06 -9.88
N SER A 191 -15.87 13.21 -10.35
CA SER A 191 -15.27 14.50 -10.71
C SER A 191 -15.73 15.07 -12.07
N ARG A 192 -16.62 14.39 -12.79
CA ARG A 192 -17.17 14.83 -14.08
C ARG A 192 -16.08 15.23 -15.10
N GLY A 193 -15.04 14.40 -15.24
CA GLY A 193 -13.99 14.60 -16.24
C GLY A 193 -12.88 15.57 -15.85
N GLN A 194 -12.79 15.97 -14.58
CA GLN A 194 -11.71 16.85 -14.11
C GLN A 194 -10.37 16.11 -13.90
N ILE A 195 -10.40 14.78 -13.80
CA ILE A 195 -9.22 13.94 -13.63
C ILE A 195 -8.80 13.39 -14.99
N ARG A 196 -7.51 13.55 -15.31
CA ARG A 196 -6.95 13.18 -16.61
C ARG A 196 -6.44 11.73 -16.66
N GLY A 197 -6.07 11.15 -15.53
CA GLY A 197 -5.63 9.77 -15.44
C GLY A 197 -5.43 9.30 -14.00
N LEU A 198 -5.29 8.00 -13.83
CA LEU A 198 -5.07 7.34 -12.53
C LEU A 198 -3.79 6.53 -12.56
N ILE A 199 -3.06 6.54 -11.44
CA ILE A 199 -1.89 5.72 -11.15
C ILE A 199 -2.23 4.91 -9.89
N LEU A 200 -2.40 3.60 -10.02
CA LEU A 200 -2.91 2.75 -8.96
C LEU A 200 -1.93 1.60 -8.70
N TYR A 201 -1.50 1.42 -7.44
CA TYR A 201 -0.65 0.29 -7.07
C TYR A 201 -1.07 -0.35 -5.74
N GLY A 202 -0.77 -1.66 -5.57
CA GLY A 202 -1.34 -2.44 -4.48
C GLY A 202 -2.88 -2.39 -4.54
N VAL A 203 -3.46 -2.77 -5.67
CA VAL A 203 -4.80 -2.36 -6.12
C VAL A 203 -5.91 -3.14 -5.45
N LEU A 204 -6.72 -2.51 -4.62
CA LEU A 204 -7.94 -3.10 -4.05
C LEU A 204 -9.00 -3.29 -5.14
N THR A 205 -9.18 -4.51 -5.59
CA THR A 205 -10.09 -4.86 -6.70
C THR A 205 -11.46 -5.30 -6.25
N THR A 206 -11.55 -5.97 -5.11
CA THR A 206 -12.77 -6.47 -4.48
C THR A 206 -13.25 -5.50 -3.39
N ASN A 207 -14.39 -5.78 -2.78
CA ASN A 207 -14.74 -5.10 -1.55
C ASN A 207 -13.74 -5.48 -0.42
N MET A 208 -13.66 -4.66 0.61
CA MET A 208 -12.68 -4.85 1.68
C MET A 208 -12.92 -6.14 2.50
N ARG A 209 -14.15 -6.65 2.57
CA ARG A 209 -14.44 -7.91 3.24
C ARG A 209 -13.71 -9.08 2.57
N GLU A 210 -13.84 -9.20 1.24
CA GLU A 210 -13.16 -10.24 0.46
C GLU A 210 -11.62 -10.05 0.50
N ASN A 211 -11.18 -8.81 0.42
CA ASN A 211 -9.75 -8.51 0.52
C ASN A 211 -9.20 -8.87 1.92
N PHE A 212 -9.93 -8.55 2.98
CA PHE A 212 -9.49 -8.87 4.33
C PHE A 212 -9.50 -10.38 4.60
N LYS A 213 -10.44 -11.10 3.99
CA LYS A 213 -10.46 -12.56 3.99
C LYS A 213 -9.18 -13.13 3.35
N TYR A 214 -8.77 -12.58 2.19
CA TYR A 214 -7.49 -12.92 1.58
C TYR A 214 -6.30 -12.66 2.52
N ILE A 215 -6.24 -11.50 3.16
CA ILE A 215 -5.15 -11.14 4.09
C ILE A 215 -4.99 -12.19 5.19
N VAL A 216 -6.10 -12.64 5.79
CA VAL A 216 -6.06 -13.59 6.93
C VAL A 216 -5.93 -15.06 6.51
N THR A 217 -5.98 -15.35 5.21
CA THR A 217 -5.81 -16.70 4.64
C THR A 217 -4.59 -16.75 3.71
N ASP A 218 -4.80 -16.71 2.41
CA ASP A 218 -3.76 -16.88 1.38
C ASP A 218 -2.64 -15.84 1.46
N GLY A 219 -2.97 -14.59 1.79
CA GLY A 219 -1.99 -13.53 2.00
C GLY A 219 -1.04 -13.84 3.16
N SER A 220 -1.58 -14.39 4.26
CA SER A 220 -0.77 -14.87 5.40
C SER A 220 0.07 -16.10 5.05
N PHE A 221 -0.36 -16.92 4.10
CA PHE A 221 0.37 -18.11 3.65
C PHE A 221 1.42 -17.78 2.57
N LEU A 222 1.31 -16.66 1.88
CA LEU A 222 2.21 -16.27 0.79
C LEU A 222 3.71 -16.30 1.16
N PRO A 223 4.15 -15.85 2.36
CA PRO A 223 5.54 -15.98 2.78
C PRO A 223 6.01 -17.45 2.83
N TRP A 224 5.16 -18.37 3.29
CA TRP A 224 5.46 -19.78 3.35
C TRP A 224 5.70 -20.37 1.96
N LYS A 225 4.80 -20.06 1.01
CA LYS A 225 5.00 -20.42 -0.39
C LYS A 225 6.31 -19.84 -0.94
N SER A 226 6.55 -18.56 -0.71
CA SER A 226 7.79 -17.91 -1.17
C SER A 226 9.08 -18.54 -0.62
N PHE A 227 9.02 -19.18 0.57
CA PHE A 227 10.17 -19.78 1.21
C PHE A 227 10.37 -21.24 0.82
N PHE A 228 9.32 -22.01 0.71
CA PHE A 228 9.37 -23.45 0.63
C PHE A 228 8.76 -24.05 -0.64
N ASP A 229 7.66 -23.50 -1.17
CA ASP A 229 6.97 -24.00 -2.36
C ASP A 229 7.85 -23.78 -3.61
N THR A 230 8.61 -24.81 -3.97
CA THR A 230 9.60 -24.74 -5.05
C THR A 230 9.04 -25.15 -6.40
N ASP A 231 8.04 -26.04 -6.41
CA ASP A 231 7.34 -26.49 -7.62
C ASP A 231 6.13 -25.63 -7.97
N LYS A 232 5.76 -24.69 -7.08
CA LYS A 232 4.68 -23.71 -7.24
C LYS A 232 3.28 -24.32 -7.36
N ASP A 233 3.05 -25.45 -6.67
CA ASP A 233 1.73 -26.08 -6.61
C ASP A 233 0.77 -25.40 -5.62
N GLY A 234 1.28 -24.43 -4.85
CA GLY A 234 0.51 -23.63 -3.89
C GLY A 234 0.48 -24.20 -2.47
N LYS A 235 1.17 -25.29 -2.21
CA LYS A 235 1.30 -25.95 -0.93
C LYS A 235 2.78 -26.02 -0.53
N VAL A 236 3.07 -26.56 0.65
CA VAL A 236 4.43 -26.87 1.08
C VAL A 236 4.48 -28.35 1.45
N SER A 237 5.09 -29.16 0.62
CA SER A 237 5.28 -30.58 0.89
C SER A 237 6.34 -30.79 1.97
N LYS A 238 6.32 -31.96 2.63
CA LYS A 238 7.36 -32.35 3.60
C LYS A 238 8.75 -32.30 2.96
N GLN A 239 8.90 -32.77 1.72
CA GLN A 239 10.18 -32.77 1.01
C GLN A 239 10.73 -31.35 0.80
N GLU A 240 9.89 -30.39 0.39
CA GLU A 240 10.28 -28.99 0.19
C GLU A 240 10.64 -28.32 1.51
N PHE A 241 9.84 -28.57 2.55
CA PHE A 241 10.09 -28.06 3.88
C PHE A 241 11.43 -28.56 4.45
N GLU A 242 11.77 -29.84 4.25
CA GLU A 242 13.02 -30.45 4.72
C GLU A 242 14.23 -30.03 3.88
N ALA A 243 14.05 -29.80 2.58
CA ALA A 243 15.11 -29.34 1.68
C ALA A 243 15.68 -27.96 2.08
N ASP A 244 14.81 -27.05 2.50
CA ASP A 244 15.10 -25.69 3.00
C ASP A 244 16.48 -25.11 2.64
N PRO A 245 16.79 -24.87 1.36
CA PRO A 245 18.12 -24.44 0.92
C PRO A 245 18.57 -23.10 1.52
N ARG A 246 17.62 -22.33 2.06
CA ARG A 246 17.84 -21.02 2.66
C ARG A 246 17.97 -21.05 4.17
N LYS A 247 17.82 -22.23 4.78
CA LYS A 247 17.88 -22.45 6.24
C LYS A 247 16.87 -21.62 7.04
N TYR A 248 15.65 -21.46 6.52
CA TYR A 248 14.57 -20.77 7.23
C TYR A 248 14.08 -21.53 8.44
N ARG A 249 14.08 -22.86 8.38
CA ARG A 249 13.73 -23.73 9.53
C ARG A 249 14.61 -23.43 10.73
N GLU A 250 15.93 -23.37 10.55
CA GLU A 250 16.86 -23.04 11.62
C GLU A 250 16.66 -21.61 12.12
N LYS A 251 16.63 -20.65 11.20
CA LYS A 251 16.65 -19.20 11.51
C LYS A 251 15.34 -18.68 12.07
N VAL A 252 14.21 -19.19 11.59
CA VAL A 252 12.89 -18.63 11.84
C VAL A 252 12.00 -19.59 12.61
N LEU A 253 12.05 -20.90 12.29
CA LEU A 253 11.15 -21.90 12.85
C LEU A 253 11.79 -22.71 13.98
N HIS A 254 13.06 -22.40 14.37
CA HIS A 254 13.79 -23.08 15.42
C HIS A 254 13.80 -24.62 15.25
N ASN A 255 13.97 -25.08 14.01
CA ASN A 255 13.96 -26.48 13.60
C ASN A 255 12.67 -27.23 13.97
N ALA A 256 11.51 -26.56 13.94
CA ALA A 256 10.23 -27.22 14.11
C ALA A 256 10.09 -28.42 13.15
N PRO A 257 9.61 -29.58 13.60
CA PRO A 257 9.37 -30.72 12.73
C PRO A 257 8.14 -30.43 11.82
N PHE A 258 8.14 -31.04 10.63
CA PHE A 258 7.05 -30.87 9.67
C PHE A 258 5.69 -31.27 10.26
N GLU A 259 5.66 -32.35 11.04
CA GLU A 259 4.47 -32.87 11.72
C GLU A 259 3.83 -31.86 12.71
N ALA A 260 4.58 -30.85 13.10
CA ALA A 260 4.02 -29.74 13.89
C ALA A 260 3.13 -28.81 13.05
N LEU A 261 3.32 -28.78 11.74
CA LEU A 261 2.59 -27.97 10.75
C LEU A 261 1.48 -28.77 10.07
N ASP A 262 1.81 -29.93 9.53
CA ASP A 262 0.89 -30.90 8.92
C ASP A 262 0.00 -31.54 10.02
N LYS A 263 -1.23 -31.05 10.14
CA LYS A 263 -2.17 -31.48 11.19
C LYS A 263 -3.10 -32.59 10.76
N ASN A 264 -3.36 -32.70 9.47
CA ASN A 264 -4.23 -33.73 8.92
C ASN A 264 -3.44 -35.00 8.48
N GLY A 265 -2.09 -34.89 8.42
CA GLY A 265 -1.19 -36.00 8.07
C GLY A 265 -1.19 -36.34 6.58
N ASP A 266 -1.56 -35.40 5.71
CA ASP A 266 -1.61 -35.62 4.26
C ASP A 266 -0.26 -35.38 3.53
N GLY A 267 0.76 -34.95 4.27
CA GLY A 267 2.11 -34.69 3.75
C GLY A 267 2.31 -33.29 3.19
N PHE A 268 1.32 -32.41 3.36
CA PHE A 268 1.39 -31.02 2.93
C PHE A 268 1.09 -30.07 4.08
N PHE A 269 1.70 -28.89 4.05
CA PHE A 269 1.30 -27.76 4.87
C PHE A 269 0.58 -26.75 4.01
N THR A 270 -0.63 -26.40 4.40
CA THR A 270 -1.59 -25.63 3.63
C THR A 270 -2.03 -24.35 4.36
N VAL A 271 -2.78 -23.48 3.68
CA VAL A 271 -3.36 -22.29 4.29
C VAL A 271 -4.36 -22.63 5.39
N GLU A 272 -5.12 -23.72 5.25
CA GLU A 272 -6.09 -24.17 6.24
C GLU A 272 -5.38 -24.55 7.55
N GLU A 273 -4.26 -25.24 7.45
CA GLU A 273 -3.47 -25.62 8.63
C GLU A 273 -2.79 -24.42 9.27
N LEU A 274 -2.27 -23.47 8.46
CA LEU A 274 -1.76 -22.21 9.01
C LEU A 274 -2.83 -21.50 9.85
N VAL A 275 -4.04 -21.39 9.32
CA VAL A 275 -5.15 -20.74 10.02
C VAL A 275 -5.53 -21.51 11.28
N MET A 276 -5.63 -22.85 11.24
CA MET A 276 -5.91 -23.69 12.40
C MET A 276 -4.82 -23.57 13.48
N LEU A 277 -3.57 -23.45 13.09
CA LEU A 277 -2.44 -23.32 14.01
C LEU A 277 -2.36 -21.93 14.65
N SER A 278 -2.95 -20.92 14.03
CA SER A 278 -2.91 -19.54 14.51
C SER A 278 -4.27 -19.13 15.10
N THR A 279 -4.35 -19.10 16.44
CA THR A 279 -5.56 -18.60 17.13
C THR A 279 -5.96 -17.20 16.62
N ALA A 280 -4.99 -16.33 16.33
CA ALA A 280 -5.26 -14.99 15.83
C ALA A 280 -5.93 -15.03 14.45
N LEU A 281 -5.41 -15.82 13.50
CA LEU A 281 -5.99 -15.96 12.17
C LEU A 281 -7.38 -16.61 12.21
N THR A 282 -7.56 -17.59 13.08
CA THR A 282 -8.88 -18.23 13.30
C THR A 282 -9.92 -17.21 13.79
N ILE A 283 -9.56 -16.42 14.82
CA ILE A 283 -10.44 -15.36 15.35
C ILE A 283 -10.75 -14.32 14.28
N LEU A 284 -9.75 -13.88 13.53
CA LEU A 284 -9.94 -12.86 12.50
C LEU A 284 -10.78 -13.35 11.33
N ARG A 285 -10.56 -14.59 10.87
CA ARG A 285 -11.37 -15.21 9.81
C ARG A 285 -12.83 -15.29 10.24
N ASP A 286 -13.07 -15.77 11.46
CA ASP A 286 -14.43 -15.85 12.03
C ASP A 286 -15.06 -14.46 12.16
N ALA A 287 -14.29 -13.47 12.59
CA ALA A 287 -14.77 -12.09 12.70
C ALA A 287 -15.11 -11.46 11.33
N VAL A 288 -14.35 -11.78 10.28
CA VAL A 288 -14.66 -11.35 8.90
C VAL A 288 -15.92 -12.02 8.40
N ASP A 289 -16.04 -13.34 8.59
CA ASP A 289 -17.21 -14.11 8.13
C ASP A 289 -18.51 -13.67 8.80
N LYS A 290 -18.44 -13.34 10.09
CA LYS A 290 -19.59 -12.89 10.92
C LYS A 290 -19.77 -11.38 10.97
N GLU A 291 -18.91 -10.61 10.26
CA GLU A 291 -18.88 -9.14 10.32
C GLU A 291 -18.79 -8.59 11.75
N ASN A 292 -18.00 -9.25 12.59
CA ASN A 292 -17.76 -8.80 13.96
C ASN A 292 -16.77 -7.63 13.98
N TYR A 293 -17.29 -6.43 13.73
CA TYR A 293 -16.51 -5.20 13.61
C TYR A 293 -15.79 -4.80 14.92
N GLU A 294 -16.29 -5.21 16.07
CA GLU A 294 -15.65 -4.94 17.36
C GLU A 294 -14.30 -5.67 17.44
N VAL A 295 -14.29 -6.97 17.17
CA VAL A 295 -13.07 -7.78 17.15
C VAL A 295 -12.08 -7.27 16.10
N LEU A 296 -12.56 -6.90 14.90
CA LEU A 296 -11.70 -6.39 13.83
C LEU A 296 -11.08 -5.04 14.20
N ASN A 297 -11.84 -4.13 14.80
CA ASN A 297 -11.35 -2.83 15.26
C ASN A 297 -10.35 -2.98 16.42
N GLU A 298 -10.65 -3.82 17.42
CA GLU A 298 -9.72 -4.11 18.51
C GLU A 298 -8.40 -4.68 17.98
N TRP A 299 -8.49 -5.62 17.07
CA TRP A 299 -7.30 -6.19 16.44
C TRP A 299 -6.46 -5.12 15.73
N ALA A 300 -7.06 -4.29 14.89
CA ALA A 300 -6.36 -3.25 14.16
C ALA A 300 -5.63 -2.30 15.11
N GLN A 301 -6.27 -1.87 16.17
CA GLN A 301 -5.73 -0.90 17.13
C GLN A 301 -4.66 -1.50 18.05
N THR A 302 -4.84 -2.76 18.50
CA THR A 302 -4.02 -3.34 19.57
C THR A 302 -2.92 -4.28 19.05
N LYS A 303 -3.17 -4.98 17.96
CA LYS A 303 -2.27 -6.04 17.45
C LYS A 303 -1.60 -5.67 16.15
N ALA A 304 -2.33 -5.04 15.23
CA ALA A 304 -1.79 -4.63 13.95
C ALA A 304 -0.94 -3.36 14.03
N GLY A 305 -1.09 -2.58 15.09
CA GLY A 305 -0.45 -1.26 15.19
C GLY A 305 -0.90 -0.31 14.08
N VAL A 306 -2.02 -0.64 13.43
CA VAL A 306 -2.64 0.15 12.36
C VAL A 306 -3.75 0.95 12.98
N SER A 307 -3.60 2.25 13.01
CA SER A 307 -4.70 3.11 13.46
C SER A 307 -5.70 3.24 12.32
N THR A 308 -6.90 2.67 12.49
CA THR A 308 -8.03 2.87 11.58
C THR A 308 -9.12 3.69 12.29
N PRO A 309 -9.89 4.53 11.56
CA PRO A 309 -11.04 5.22 12.15
C PRO A 309 -12.07 4.23 12.73
N LYS A 310 -12.74 4.61 13.79
CA LYS A 310 -13.84 3.82 14.34
C LYS A 310 -14.92 3.66 13.28
N GLY A 311 -15.34 2.42 12.99
CA GLY A 311 -16.31 2.14 11.93
C GLY A 311 -15.69 1.88 10.56
N TRP A 312 -14.36 1.96 10.41
CA TRP A 312 -13.66 1.73 9.15
C TRP A 312 -14.04 0.39 8.50
N PHE A 313 -14.04 -0.71 9.25
CA PHE A 313 -14.41 -2.02 8.70
C PHE A 313 -15.84 -2.06 8.21
N LYS A 314 -16.80 -1.52 8.97
CA LYS A 314 -18.21 -1.48 8.58
C LYS A 314 -18.41 -0.69 7.28
N ASP A 315 -17.78 0.47 7.18
CA ASP A 315 -17.85 1.36 6.02
C ASP A 315 -17.28 0.68 4.77
N HIS A 316 -16.10 0.05 4.93
CA HIS A 316 -15.39 -0.60 3.82
C HIS A 316 -16.00 -1.94 3.38
N PHE A 317 -16.59 -2.70 4.30
CA PHE A 317 -17.24 -3.97 3.95
C PHE A 317 -18.52 -3.73 3.14
N ALA A 318 -19.21 -2.61 3.39
CA ALA A 318 -20.38 -2.20 2.65
C ALA A 318 -20.06 -1.52 1.30
N HIS A 319 -18.79 -1.15 1.08
CA HIS A 319 -18.41 -0.38 -0.09
C HIS A 319 -18.36 -1.22 -1.37
N GLN A 320 -18.62 -0.56 -2.51
CA GLN A 320 -18.61 -1.20 -3.82
C GLN A 320 -17.19 -1.53 -4.29
N PRO A 321 -17.00 -2.64 -5.05
CA PRO A 321 -15.73 -2.93 -5.72
C PRO A 321 -15.29 -1.80 -6.65
N ILE A 322 -13.98 -1.65 -6.84
CA ILE A 322 -13.39 -0.58 -7.66
C ILE A 322 -13.93 -0.52 -9.09
N TRP A 323 -14.30 -1.68 -9.66
CA TRP A 323 -14.85 -1.75 -11.01
C TRP A 323 -16.12 -0.92 -11.21
N THR A 324 -16.94 -0.78 -10.18
CA THR A 324 -18.13 0.08 -10.19
C THR A 324 -17.82 1.51 -10.62
N PHE A 325 -16.64 1.99 -10.28
CA PHE A 325 -16.16 3.34 -10.62
C PHE A 325 -15.37 3.34 -11.93
N LEU A 326 -14.42 2.41 -12.08
CA LEU A 326 -13.54 2.32 -13.25
C LEU A 326 -14.31 2.10 -14.55
N SER A 327 -15.39 1.30 -14.52
CA SER A 327 -16.23 1.03 -15.69
C SER A 327 -16.81 2.29 -16.34
N ARG A 328 -17.01 3.35 -15.56
CA ARG A 328 -17.55 4.65 -16.01
C ARG A 328 -16.49 5.57 -16.59
N LEU A 329 -15.20 5.25 -16.43
CA LEU A 329 -14.10 6.11 -16.84
C LEU A 329 -13.63 5.78 -18.26
N ASN A 330 -13.26 6.82 -18.99
CA ASN A 330 -12.60 6.73 -20.29
C ASN A 330 -11.30 7.55 -20.31
N ILE A 331 -10.52 7.42 -19.23
CA ILE A 331 -9.21 8.06 -19.03
C ILE A 331 -8.12 7.00 -18.95
N PRO A 332 -6.84 7.33 -19.17
CA PRO A 332 -5.73 6.44 -18.88
C PRO A 332 -5.70 6.00 -17.41
N VAL A 333 -5.54 4.71 -17.18
CA VAL A 333 -5.35 4.13 -15.84
C VAL A 333 -4.20 3.14 -15.88
N GLY A 334 -3.13 3.41 -15.13
CA GLY A 334 -2.03 2.47 -14.92
C GLY A 334 -2.24 1.69 -13.62
N PHE A 335 -2.19 0.37 -13.71
CA PHE A 335 -2.24 -0.55 -12.58
C PHE A 335 -0.86 -1.19 -12.41
N PHE A 336 -0.30 -1.11 -11.19
CA PHE A 336 1.03 -1.61 -10.88
C PHE A 336 0.93 -2.54 -9.68
N GLN A 337 1.17 -3.84 -9.90
CA GLN A 337 0.93 -4.88 -8.90
C GLN A 337 2.15 -5.75 -8.67
N GLY A 338 2.58 -5.85 -7.42
CA GLY A 338 3.56 -6.83 -6.99
C GLY A 338 2.94 -8.23 -6.89
N GLU A 339 3.61 -9.24 -7.43
CA GLU A 339 3.14 -10.63 -7.32
C GLU A 339 3.43 -11.25 -5.95
N GLY A 340 4.32 -10.61 -5.15
CA GLY A 340 4.58 -10.92 -3.75
C GLY A 340 3.70 -10.16 -2.75
N ASP A 341 2.60 -9.55 -3.21
CA ASP A 341 1.70 -8.76 -2.38
C ASP A 341 0.83 -9.65 -1.47
N ALA A 342 1.13 -9.63 -0.17
CA ALA A 342 0.37 -10.36 0.85
C ALA A 342 -0.88 -9.63 1.32
N MET A 343 -1.09 -8.37 0.89
CA MET A 343 -2.24 -7.55 1.29
C MET A 343 -3.34 -7.53 0.24
N VAL A 344 -2.99 -7.74 -1.03
CA VAL A 344 -3.92 -7.79 -2.16
C VAL A 344 -3.57 -8.96 -3.08
N SER A 345 -4.55 -9.78 -3.40
CA SER A 345 -4.38 -10.90 -4.30
C SER A 345 -4.05 -10.44 -5.73
N VAL A 346 -2.88 -10.82 -6.25
CA VAL A 346 -2.53 -10.58 -7.65
C VAL A 346 -3.55 -11.19 -8.60
N GLU A 347 -4.13 -12.33 -8.23
CA GLU A 347 -5.15 -13.00 -9.03
C GLU A 347 -6.43 -12.17 -9.14
N SER A 348 -6.79 -11.43 -8.10
CA SER A 348 -7.91 -10.50 -8.15
C SER A 348 -7.65 -9.34 -9.13
N VAL A 349 -6.40 -8.89 -9.25
CA VAL A 349 -6.01 -7.86 -10.23
C VAL A 349 -6.02 -8.42 -11.65
N ARG A 350 -5.60 -9.67 -11.87
CA ARG A 350 -5.71 -10.36 -13.18
C ARG A 350 -7.19 -10.50 -13.62
N LYS A 351 -8.09 -10.84 -12.70
CA LYS A 351 -9.53 -10.86 -12.98
C LYS A 351 -10.08 -9.47 -13.36
N LEU A 352 -9.60 -8.41 -12.70
CA LEU A 352 -9.95 -7.03 -13.08
C LEU A 352 -9.43 -6.70 -14.49
N GLU A 353 -8.22 -7.12 -14.85
CA GLU A 353 -7.66 -6.94 -16.20
C GLU A 353 -8.53 -7.64 -17.26
N GLU A 354 -8.90 -8.90 -17.04
CA GLU A 354 -9.80 -9.62 -17.93
C GLU A 354 -11.17 -8.93 -18.09
N GLN A 355 -11.70 -8.42 -16.98
CA GLN A 355 -12.94 -7.65 -16.97
C GLN A 355 -12.82 -6.36 -17.78
N ALA A 356 -11.71 -5.64 -17.64
CA ALA A 356 -11.41 -4.45 -18.42
C ALA A 356 -11.27 -4.75 -19.92
N LYS A 357 -10.58 -5.85 -20.28
CA LYS A 357 -10.46 -6.32 -21.67
C LYS A 357 -11.82 -6.65 -22.27
N ARG A 358 -12.66 -7.42 -21.57
CA ARG A 358 -14.03 -7.73 -22.03
C ARG A 358 -14.91 -6.50 -22.22
N ALA A 359 -14.69 -5.47 -21.41
CA ALA A 359 -15.42 -4.19 -21.51
C ALA A 359 -14.79 -3.19 -22.50
N GLY A 360 -13.76 -3.58 -23.26
CA GLY A 360 -13.11 -2.74 -24.27
C GLY A 360 -12.35 -1.53 -23.69
N LYS A 361 -11.86 -1.61 -22.45
CA LYS A 361 -11.16 -0.52 -21.75
C LYS A 361 -9.68 -0.43 -22.18
N SER A 362 -9.42 -0.07 -23.42
CA SER A 362 -8.08 -0.04 -24.03
C SER A 362 -7.10 0.97 -23.40
N LYS A 363 -7.58 1.92 -22.57
CA LYS A 363 -6.76 2.88 -21.85
C LYS A 363 -6.34 2.41 -20.46
N MET A 364 -6.68 1.18 -20.08
CA MET A 364 -6.27 0.57 -18.82
C MET A 364 -5.05 -0.32 -19.08
N GLU A 365 -3.90 0.03 -18.49
CA GLU A 365 -2.62 -0.66 -18.65
C GLU A 365 -2.28 -1.39 -17.36
N PHE A 366 -1.98 -2.69 -17.43
CA PHE A 366 -1.67 -3.53 -16.26
C PHE A 366 -0.21 -3.97 -16.30
N HIS A 367 0.50 -3.74 -15.19
CA HIS A 367 1.91 -4.06 -15.01
C HIS A 367 2.08 -4.93 -13.76
N TYR A 368 2.71 -6.10 -13.95
CA TYR A 368 2.98 -7.05 -12.87
C TYR A 368 4.48 -7.16 -12.62
N PHE A 369 4.86 -7.32 -11.36
CA PHE A 369 6.26 -7.37 -10.95
C PHE A 369 6.51 -8.57 -10.06
N ASP A 370 7.29 -9.54 -10.58
CA ASP A 370 7.67 -10.75 -9.83
C ASP A 370 8.28 -10.37 -8.47
N LYS A 371 7.80 -11.02 -7.40
CA LYS A 371 8.27 -10.92 -6.01
C LYS A 371 8.20 -9.55 -5.34
N LEU A 372 7.78 -8.47 -6.02
CA LEU A 372 7.60 -7.19 -5.33
C LEU A 372 6.41 -7.27 -4.38
N ASP A 373 6.54 -6.55 -3.26
CA ASP A 373 5.52 -6.49 -2.21
C ASP A 373 4.39 -5.50 -2.53
N HIS A 374 3.50 -5.28 -1.56
CA HIS A 374 2.37 -4.35 -1.62
C HIS A 374 2.75 -2.92 -1.96
N THR A 375 3.96 -2.49 -1.60
CA THR A 375 4.49 -1.14 -1.84
C THR A 375 5.39 -1.06 -3.07
N LEU A 376 5.48 -2.14 -3.86
CA LEU A 376 6.44 -2.31 -4.95
C LEU A 376 7.88 -2.12 -4.48
N ASP A 377 8.18 -2.58 -3.26
CA ASP A 377 9.49 -2.54 -2.61
C ASP A 377 10.11 -1.13 -2.48
N ILE A 378 9.29 -0.09 -2.40
CA ILE A 378 9.78 1.31 -2.32
C ILE A 378 10.79 1.54 -1.20
N ILE A 379 10.72 0.76 -0.12
CA ILE A 379 11.66 0.87 1.01
C ILE A 379 13.09 0.61 0.58
N GLN A 380 13.32 -0.19 -0.48
CA GLN A 380 14.66 -0.42 -1.02
C GLN A 380 15.30 0.87 -1.54
N TYR A 381 14.51 1.78 -2.12
CA TYR A 381 15.01 3.10 -2.53
C TYR A 381 15.60 3.86 -1.34
N PHE A 382 14.89 3.91 -0.22
CA PHE A 382 15.37 4.64 0.96
C PHE A 382 16.53 3.95 1.70
N VAL A 383 16.72 2.65 1.49
CA VAL A 383 17.80 1.88 2.13
C VAL A 383 19.05 1.80 1.26
N ARG A 384 18.88 1.62 -0.07
CA ARG A 384 19.97 1.32 -1.02
C ARG A 384 20.20 2.41 -2.07
N GLY A 385 19.26 3.34 -2.26
CA GLY A 385 19.30 4.34 -3.32
C GLY A 385 18.74 3.86 -4.66
N ASP A 386 18.50 2.57 -4.85
CA ASP A 386 18.03 2.01 -6.11
C ASP A 386 16.51 2.13 -6.24
N LEU A 387 16.06 2.74 -7.34
CA LEU A 387 14.64 2.84 -7.63
C LEU A 387 14.09 1.47 -8.08
N PRO A 388 13.12 0.87 -7.35
CA PRO A 388 12.54 -0.41 -7.71
C PRO A 388 11.84 -0.40 -9.08
N PRO A 389 11.82 -1.54 -9.80
CA PRO A 389 11.24 -1.61 -11.16
C PRO A 389 9.77 -1.18 -11.21
N GLY A 390 8.97 -1.47 -10.19
CA GLY A 390 7.59 -1.00 -10.11
C GLY A 390 7.46 0.51 -10.11
N HIS A 391 8.30 1.21 -9.33
CA HIS A 391 8.31 2.67 -9.29
C HIS A 391 8.91 3.29 -10.56
N LYS A 392 9.90 2.64 -11.20
CA LYS A 392 10.36 3.05 -12.53
C LYS A 392 9.21 3.04 -13.54
N ALA A 393 8.45 1.97 -13.60
CA ALA A 393 7.30 1.85 -14.50
C ALA A 393 6.21 2.90 -14.20
N ILE A 394 5.97 3.23 -12.92
CA ILE A 394 5.06 4.32 -12.53
C ILE A 394 5.53 5.66 -13.13
N PHE A 395 6.80 6.02 -12.98
CA PHE A 395 7.32 7.29 -13.53
C PHE A 395 7.31 7.32 -15.07
N GLU A 396 7.58 6.20 -15.72
CA GLU A 396 7.48 6.08 -17.18
C GLU A 396 6.04 6.24 -17.67
N PHE A 397 5.06 5.62 -17.00
CA PHE A 397 3.64 5.81 -17.29
C PHE A 397 3.24 7.29 -17.13
N ILE A 398 3.60 7.92 -16.01
CA ILE A 398 3.31 9.34 -15.79
C ILE A 398 3.93 10.20 -16.89
N LYS A 399 5.19 9.98 -17.22
CA LYS A 399 5.88 10.70 -18.31
C LYS A 399 5.15 10.54 -19.63
N LYS A 400 4.76 9.32 -20.01
CA LYS A 400 3.96 9.03 -21.21
C LYS A 400 2.65 9.80 -21.22
N GLN A 401 1.88 9.75 -20.12
CA GLN A 401 0.57 10.40 -20.04
C GLN A 401 0.66 11.93 -19.93
N THR A 402 1.77 12.46 -19.45
CA THR A 402 1.99 13.90 -19.32
C THR A 402 2.75 14.50 -20.51
N ALA A 403 3.36 13.74 -21.39
CA ALA A 403 3.97 14.21 -22.64
C ALA A 403 2.95 14.43 -23.76
N THR A 404 1.79 13.79 -23.71
CA THR A 404 0.76 13.88 -24.77
C THR A 404 0.03 15.24 -24.66
N ASN A 405 0.02 16.01 -25.71
CA ASN A 405 -0.66 17.32 -25.85
C ASN A 405 -2.18 17.23 -25.66
#